data_6c1493c84f9895f5ce814695221ba6ce
#
_entry.id   6c1493c84f9895f5ce814695221ba6ce
#
_cell.length_a   1.000
_cell.length_b   1.000
_cell.length_c   1.000
_cell.angle_alpha   90.00
_cell.angle_beta   90.00
_cell.angle_gamma   90.00
#
_symmetry.space_group_name_H-M   'P 1'
#
loop_
_entity.id
_entity.type
_entity.pdbx_description
1 polymer ?
#
loop_
_entity_poly.entity_id
_entity_poly.type
_entity_poly.pdbx_seq_one_letter_code
_entity_poly.pdbx_strand_id
1 'polypeptide(L)'
;IRAFWLGVQFIRNAQRIQHEKAAVPVVPFLLNDYSMNEPTEFSFDYIEDGVKYWYSFAATREKIIKESLYHAPKGQKALVFSRELQKFSFTEEKARRKLISETVAENQLFFSIACTMNDAACAKAMKWFREFIFFSRDYTDIPKQLLEYSGDSNMLNAISDYAKTADFGIEEMQFEIENKEIEGTIDFPENIPEDMKTALTSFIQILSETSNNSEGKLKMCQIKAQSKHKGVLENGDTGLFNLELED
;
A
#
# COMPACT_ATOMS: atom_id res chain seq x y z
N ILE A 1 -1.43 12.94 -5.40
CA ILE A 1 -1.73 11.53 -5.09
C ILE A 1 -0.60 10.62 -5.59
N ARG A 2 -0.23 10.62 -6.88
CA ARG A 2 0.81 9.73 -7.44
C ARG A 2 2.18 9.88 -6.76
N ALA A 3 2.62 11.10 -6.47
CA ALA A 3 3.89 11.35 -5.77
C ALA A 3 3.88 10.76 -4.34
N PHE A 4 2.77 10.94 -3.61
CA PHE A 4 2.58 10.37 -2.29
C PHE A 4 2.67 8.83 -2.33
N TRP A 5 1.95 8.20 -3.26
CA TRP A 5 2.01 6.75 -3.47
C TRP A 5 3.44 6.26 -3.76
N LEU A 6 4.16 6.94 -4.66
CA LEU A 6 5.56 6.60 -4.96
C LEU A 6 6.45 6.66 -3.71
N GLY A 7 6.28 7.69 -2.87
CA GLY A 7 7.01 7.81 -1.61
C GLY A 7 6.73 6.65 -0.66
N VAL A 8 5.44 6.30 -0.46
CA VAL A 8 5.04 5.15 0.37
C VAL A 8 5.59 3.84 -0.19
N GLN A 9 5.48 3.61 -1.50
CA GLN A 9 6.00 2.38 -2.13
C GLN A 9 7.52 2.29 -2.02
N PHE A 10 8.23 3.40 -2.14
CA PHE A 10 9.67 3.40 -1.95
C PHE A 10 10.04 3.05 -0.52
N ILE A 11 9.40 3.65 0.49
CA ILE A 11 9.62 3.32 1.91
C ILE A 11 9.38 1.83 2.18
N ARG A 12 8.28 1.27 1.66
CA ARG A 12 7.91 -0.15 1.86
C ARG A 12 8.89 -1.13 1.22
N ASN A 13 9.56 -0.74 0.15
CA ASN A 13 10.34 -1.64 -0.70
C ASN A 13 11.84 -1.31 -0.78
N ALA A 14 12.33 -0.25 -0.12
CA ALA A 14 13.72 0.19 -0.22
C ALA A 14 14.74 -0.89 0.20
N GLN A 15 14.37 -1.80 1.11
CA GLN A 15 15.19 -2.95 1.50
C GLN A 15 15.37 -3.98 0.38
N ARG A 16 14.55 -3.95 -0.69
CA ARG A 16 14.67 -4.86 -1.84
C ARG A 16 15.67 -4.39 -2.88
N ILE A 17 16.23 -3.19 -2.72
CA ILE A 17 17.29 -2.69 -3.59
C ILE A 17 18.54 -3.48 -3.28
N GLN A 18 18.93 -4.38 -4.20
CA GLN A 18 20.07 -5.30 -4.03
C GLN A 18 21.34 -4.87 -4.78
N HIS A 19 21.26 -3.76 -5.52
CA HIS A 19 22.36 -3.31 -6.36
C HIS A 19 22.67 -1.83 -6.07
N GLU A 20 23.94 -1.53 -5.76
CA GLU A 20 24.40 -0.17 -5.45
C GLU A 20 24.12 0.87 -6.56
N LYS A 21 24.01 0.41 -7.81
CA LYS A 21 23.70 1.27 -8.97
C LYS A 21 22.22 1.27 -9.34
N ALA A 22 21.34 0.62 -8.56
CA ALA A 22 19.91 0.67 -8.84
C ALA A 22 19.41 2.09 -8.60
N ALA A 23 18.63 2.61 -9.56
CA ALA A 23 18.07 3.95 -9.44
C ALA A 23 17.07 4.03 -8.27
N VAL A 24 17.15 5.09 -7.49
CA VAL A 24 16.12 5.46 -6.53
C VAL A 24 14.86 5.85 -7.32
N PRO A 25 13.68 5.32 -6.97
CA PRO A 25 12.45 5.52 -7.74
C PRO A 25 11.82 6.92 -7.48
N VAL A 26 12.61 7.98 -7.67
CA VAL A 26 12.15 9.37 -7.60
C VAL A 26 12.20 10.01 -8.98
N VAL A 27 11.25 10.89 -9.23
CA VAL A 27 11.18 11.66 -10.46
C VAL A 27 11.21 13.15 -10.07
N PRO A 28 12.26 13.90 -10.44
CA PRO A 28 12.30 15.32 -10.17
C PRO A 28 11.23 16.05 -10.98
N PHE A 29 10.88 17.27 -10.57
CA PHE A 29 9.99 18.11 -11.33
C PHE A 29 10.71 18.64 -12.58
N LEU A 30 10.24 18.20 -13.76
CA LEU A 30 10.93 18.41 -15.05
C LEU A 30 10.58 19.72 -15.78
N LEU A 31 9.64 20.50 -15.25
CA LEU A 31 9.16 21.73 -15.92
C LEU A 31 9.90 23.00 -15.45
N ASN A 32 11.02 22.83 -14.75
CA ASN A 32 11.80 23.92 -14.20
C ASN A 32 13.28 23.48 -14.10
N ASP A 33 14.18 24.24 -14.70
CA ASP A 33 15.62 23.92 -14.74
C ASP A 33 16.27 23.78 -13.36
N TYR A 34 15.81 24.58 -12.39
CA TYR A 34 16.26 24.47 -11.00
C TYR A 34 15.87 23.14 -10.38
N SER A 35 14.60 22.79 -10.48
CA SER A 35 14.05 21.58 -9.84
C SER A 35 14.54 20.27 -10.46
N MET A 36 14.98 20.29 -11.71
CA MET A 36 15.53 19.11 -12.39
C MET A 36 16.80 18.58 -11.72
N ASN A 37 17.57 19.46 -11.10
CA ASN A 37 18.87 19.14 -10.49
C ASN A 37 18.78 19.04 -8.95
N GLU A 38 17.64 19.39 -8.36
CA GLU A 38 17.44 19.31 -6.92
C GLU A 38 16.90 17.94 -6.48
N PRO A 39 17.21 17.50 -5.24
CA PRO A 39 16.64 16.29 -4.69
C PRO A 39 15.11 16.37 -4.58
N THR A 40 14.42 15.28 -4.87
CA THR A 40 12.99 15.17 -4.58
C THR A 40 12.80 14.92 -3.09
N GLU A 41 12.00 15.74 -2.43
CA GLU A 41 11.74 15.69 -1.00
C GLU A 41 10.37 15.06 -0.70
N PHE A 42 10.33 14.19 0.31
CA PHE A 42 9.12 13.61 0.86
C PHE A 42 9.06 13.87 2.36
N SER A 43 7.89 14.23 2.86
CA SER A 43 7.62 14.40 4.29
C SER A 43 6.29 13.78 4.65
N PHE A 44 6.27 13.00 5.73
CA PHE A 44 5.11 12.28 6.25
C PHE A 44 4.95 12.59 7.73
N ASP A 45 3.83 13.22 8.06
CA ASP A 45 3.40 13.48 9.43
C ASP A 45 2.19 12.58 9.70
N TYR A 46 2.31 11.65 10.65
CA TYR A 46 1.28 10.66 10.92
C TYR A 46 1.21 10.25 12.38
N ILE A 47 0.14 9.57 12.75
CA ILE A 47 -0.06 8.99 14.09
C ILE A 47 -0.20 7.48 13.92
N GLU A 48 0.54 6.71 14.70
CA GLU A 48 0.45 5.26 14.79
C GLU A 48 0.46 4.84 16.25
N ASP A 49 -0.52 4.02 16.65
CA ASP A 49 -0.72 3.58 18.04
C ASP A 49 -0.69 4.74 19.05
N GLY A 50 -1.30 5.89 18.71
CA GLY A 50 -1.36 7.09 19.55
C GLY A 50 -0.05 7.90 19.64
N VAL A 51 1.01 7.49 18.95
CA VAL A 51 2.29 8.20 18.89
C VAL A 51 2.38 8.97 17.57
N LYS A 52 2.72 10.26 17.66
CA LYS A 52 2.97 11.09 16.48
C LYS A 52 4.39 10.88 15.97
N TYR A 53 4.52 10.72 14.66
CA TYR A 53 5.77 10.55 13.93
C TYR A 53 5.93 11.62 12.85
N TRP A 54 7.19 11.96 12.57
CA TRP A 54 7.60 12.81 11.45
C TRP A 54 8.74 12.08 10.74
N TYR A 55 8.48 11.63 9.54
CA TYR A 55 9.47 10.98 8.71
C TYR A 55 9.68 11.79 7.43
N SER A 56 10.92 12.05 7.08
CA SER A 56 11.25 12.75 5.85
C SER A 56 12.51 12.20 5.21
N PHE A 57 12.56 12.28 3.90
CA PHE A 57 13.79 12.01 3.13
C PHE A 57 13.85 12.88 1.89
N ALA A 58 15.08 13.14 1.43
CA ALA A 58 15.39 13.80 0.17
C ALA A 58 16.31 12.89 -0.64
N ALA A 59 16.00 12.68 -1.91
CA ALA A 59 16.72 11.76 -2.77
C ALA A 59 16.88 12.28 -4.19
N THR A 60 18.03 11.98 -4.80
CA THR A 60 18.21 12.01 -6.26
C THR A 60 17.94 10.61 -6.82
N ARG A 61 18.00 10.44 -8.13
CA ARG A 61 17.90 9.12 -8.77
C ARG A 61 19.07 8.16 -8.41
N GLU A 62 20.12 8.69 -7.83
CA GLU A 62 21.34 7.93 -7.53
C GLU A 62 21.44 7.60 -6.05
N LYS A 63 21.06 8.51 -5.16
CA LYS A 63 21.31 8.38 -3.73
C LYS A 63 20.32 9.14 -2.84
N ILE A 64 20.32 8.78 -1.58
CA ILE A 64 19.64 9.48 -0.50
C ILE A 64 20.53 10.62 -0.02
N ILE A 65 20.02 11.84 -0.05
CA ILE A 65 20.73 13.03 0.37
C ILE A 65 20.52 13.29 1.86
N LYS A 66 19.24 13.23 2.29
CA LYS A 66 18.85 13.40 3.70
C LYS A 66 17.79 12.40 4.08
N GLU A 67 17.76 12.02 5.34
CA GLU A 67 16.71 11.17 5.89
C GLU A 67 16.60 11.42 7.38
N SER A 68 15.38 11.52 7.93
CA SER A 68 15.19 11.67 9.36
C SER A 68 13.87 11.07 9.85
N LEU A 69 13.89 10.55 11.06
CA LEU A 69 12.72 10.10 11.79
C LEU A 69 12.69 10.75 13.16
N TYR A 70 11.57 11.36 13.48
CA TYR A 70 11.25 11.85 14.83
C TYR A 70 9.96 11.17 15.31
N HIS A 71 9.81 11.08 16.62
CA HIS A 71 8.61 10.60 17.27
C HIS A 71 8.28 11.38 18.55
N ALA A 72 7.06 11.28 19.04
CA ALA A 72 6.60 11.91 20.27
C ALA A 72 5.89 10.93 21.22
N PRO A 73 6.57 9.88 21.74
CA PRO A 73 5.93 8.87 22.58
C PRO A 73 5.45 9.43 23.93
N LYS A 74 6.00 10.56 24.38
CA LYS A 74 5.63 11.28 25.61
C LYS A 74 5.16 12.71 25.33
N GLY A 75 4.62 12.97 24.12
CA GLY A 75 4.14 14.28 23.72
C GLY A 75 5.22 15.24 23.21
N GLN A 76 6.50 15.01 23.52
CA GLN A 76 7.61 15.84 23.05
C GLN A 76 8.30 15.19 21.85
N LYS A 77 8.58 16.02 20.82
CA LYS A 77 9.29 15.60 19.61
C LYS A 77 10.73 15.23 19.94
N ALA A 78 11.11 13.98 19.72
CA ALA A 78 12.45 13.45 19.93
C ALA A 78 12.99 12.84 18.62
N LEU A 79 14.28 13.03 18.38
CA LEU A 79 14.97 12.43 17.24
C LEU A 79 15.15 10.94 17.47
N VAL A 80 14.81 10.11 16.50
CA VAL A 80 15.16 8.69 16.46
C VAL A 80 16.49 8.52 15.72
N PHE A 81 16.55 9.04 14.50
CA PHE A 81 17.79 9.14 13.72
C PHE A 81 17.72 10.32 12.73
N SER A 82 18.89 10.79 12.31
CA SER A 82 19.05 11.62 11.12
C SER A 82 20.24 11.15 10.30
N ARG A 83 20.16 11.39 8.99
CA ARG A 83 21.18 11.04 8.02
C ARG A 83 21.39 12.21 7.05
N GLU A 84 22.64 12.49 6.75
CA GLU A 84 23.03 13.36 5.64
C GLU A 84 24.12 12.64 4.84
N LEU A 85 23.77 12.23 3.62
CA LEU A 85 24.56 11.28 2.82
C LEU A 85 24.85 9.99 3.62
N GLN A 86 26.09 9.66 3.92
CA GLN A 86 26.49 8.52 4.76
C GLN A 86 26.89 8.91 6.18
N LYS A 87 26.52 10.11 6.62
CA LYS A 87 26.71 10.56 8.00
C LYS A 87 25.43 10.40 8.79
N PHE A 88 25.47 9.58 9.82
CA PHE A 88 24.30 9.27 10.66
C PHE A 88 24.44 9.83 12.06
N SER A 89 23.32 10.25 12.65
CA SER A 89 23.19 10.67 14.04
C SER A 89 22.03 9.95 14.70
N PHE A 90 22.24 9.46 15.92
CA PHE A 90 21.29 8.70 16.70
C PHE A 90 21.23 9.22 18.13
N THR A 91 20.01 9.24 18.73
CA THR A 91 19.83 9.62 20.14
C THR A 91 19.88 8.41 21.07
N GLU A 92 19.24 7.31 20.68
CA GLU A 92 19.14 6.08 21.44
C GLU A 92 19.68 4.91 20.60
N GLU A 93 19.98 3.77 21.24
CA GLU A 93 20.46 2.55 20.57
C GLU A 93 21.69 2.79 19.65
N LYS A 94 22.56 3.75 20.01
CA LYS A 94 23.61 4.28 19.14
C LYS A 94 24.52 3.21 18.57
N ALA A 95 24.95 2.26 19.40
CA ALA A 95 25.88 1.19 18.98
C ALA A 95 25.22 0.28 17.93
N ARG A 96 23.97 -0.15 18.17
CA ARG A 96 23.20 -1.00 17.26
C ARG A 96 22.91 -0.30 15.95
N ARG A 97 22.39 0.93 16.01
CA ARG A 97 22.04 1.72 14.81
C ARG A 97 23.28 2.07 13.99
N LYS A 98 24.43 2.26 14.64
CA LYS A 98 25.71 2.46 13.94
C LYS A 98 26.04 1.21 13.11
N LEU A 99 25.98 0.02 13.68
CA LEU A 99 26.23 -1.24 12.94
C LEU A 99 25.25 -1.39 11.75
N ILE A 100 23.97 -1.07 11.95
CA ILE A 100 22.99 -1.09 10.86
C ILE A 100 23.38 -0.08 9.77
N SER A 101 23.78 1.14 10.14
CA SER A 101 24.13 2.19 9.19
C SER A 101 25.33 1.84 8.30
N GLU A 102 26.25 1.00 8.77
CA GLU A 102 27.40 0.49 8.02
C GLU A 102 26.98 -0.49 6.89
N THR A 103 25.77 -1.05 6.95
CA THR A 103 25.23 -1.95 5.93
C THR A 103 24.32 -1.25 4.92
N VAL A 104 24.00 0.03 5.12
CA VAL A 104 23.06 0.78 4.28
C VAL A 104 23.78 1.39 3.09
N ALA A 105 23.40 1.01 1.88
CA ALA A 105 23.91 1.61 0.65
C ALA A 105 23.39 3.05 0.46
N GLU A 106 24.08 3.82 -0.40
CA GLU A 106 23.74 5.23 -0.66
C GLU A 106 22.33 5.42 -1.22
N ASN A 107 21.81 4.45 -1.98
CA ASN A 107 20.49 4.46 -2.61
C ASN A 107 19.39 3.79 -1.78
N GLN A 108 19.69 3.33 -0.57
CA GLN A 108 18.74 2.69 0.34
C GLN A 108 18.32 3.63 1.46
N LEU A 109 17.07 3.52 1.93
CA LEU A 109 16.58 4.21 3.13
C LEU A 109 17.02 3.45 4.39
N PHE A 110 17.68 4.15 5.30
CA PHE A 110 18.03 3.62 6.62
C PHE A 110 16.81 3.12 7.38
N PHE A 111 15.71 3.86 7.31
CA PHE A 111 14.45 3.52 7.94
C PHE A 111 13.99 2.11 7.59
N SER A 112 13.99 1.77 6.30
CA SER A 112 13.55 0.46 5.80
C SER A 112 14.50 -0.66 6.21
N ILE A 113 15.82 -0.43 6.14
CA ILE A 113 16.83 -1.40 6.56
C ILE A 113 16.79 -1.61 8.08
N ALA A 114 16.71 -0.55 8.86
CA ALA A 114 16.62 -0.63 10.32
C ALA A 114 15.36 -1.41 10.76
N CYS A 115 14.24 -1.22 10.05
CA CYS A 115 13.02 -2.01 10.28
C CYS A 115 13.24 -3.50 10.00
N THR A 116 13.89 -3.86 8.89
CA THR A 116 14.24 -5.25 8.55
C THR A 116 15.17 -5.88 9.58
N MET A 117 16.05 -5.07 10.16
CA MET A 117 16.99 -5.46 11.23
C MET A 117 16.36 -5.41 12.64
N ASN A 118 15.01 -5.31 12.74
CA ASN A 118 14.25 -5.28 13.99
C ASN A 118 14.64 -4.13 14.94
N ASP A 119 14.94 -2.92 14.42
CA ASP A 119 15.01 -1.72 15.26
C ASP A 119 13.61 -1.39 15.77
N ALA A 120 13.43 -1.39 17.10
CA ALA A 120 12.11 -1.32 17.71
C ALA A 120 11.37 0.00 17.41
N ALA A 121 12.08 1.13 17.35
CA ALA A 121 11.47 2.42 17.06
C ALA A 121 11.09 2.53 15.57
N CYS A 122 11.96 2.08 14.67
CA CYS A 122 11.68 2.04 13.24
C CYS A 122 10.54 1.06 12.91
N ALA A 123 10.50 -0.12 13.56
CA ALA A 123 9.44 -1.10 13.33
C ALA A 123 8.04 -0.56 13.70
N LYS A 124 7.94 0.16 14.84
CA LYS A 124 6.67 0.81 15.25
C LYS A 124 6.26 1.90 14.27
N ALA A 125 7.19 2.76 13.87
CA ALA A 125 6.93 3.82 12.90
C ALA A 125 6.55 3.27 11.52
N MET A 126 7.14 2.13 11.09
CA MET A 126 6.88 1.49 9.81
C MET A 126 5.50 0.86 9.72
N LYS A 127 4.85 0.55 10.84
CA LYS A 127 3.54 -0.10 10.89
C LYS A 127 2.52 0.70 10.06
N TRP A 128 2.45 2.02 10.25
CA TRP A 128 1.57 2.89 9.47
C TRP A 128 1.78 2.72 7.96
N PHE A 129 3.03 2.71 7.46
CA PHE A 129 3.31 2.53 6.04
C PHE A 129 2.92 1.14 5.52
N ARG A 130 3.02 0.09 6.34
CA ARG A 130 2.63 -1.28 5.96
C ARG A 130 1.13 -1.46 5.90
N GLU A 131 0.40 -0.86 6.83
CA GLU A 131 -1.04 -0.97 6.96
C GLU A 131 -1.78 0.09 6.14
N PHE A 132 -1.05 1.08 5.60
CA PHE A 132 -1.65 2.12 4.77
C PHE A 132 -2.22 1.52 3.48
N ILE A 133 -3.54 1.57 3.39
CA ILE A 133 -4.28 1.12 2.20
C ILE A 133 -4.28 2.26 1.19
N PHE A 134 -3.70 2.02 0.06
CA PHE A 134 -3.75 2.94 -1.06
C PHE A 134 -4.65 2.36 -2.14
N PHE A 135 -5.74 3.03 -2.44
CA PHE A 135 -6.56 2.68 -3.58
C PHE A 135 -5.78 2.97 -4.85
N SER A 136 -5.40 1.91 -5.55
CA SER A 136 -4.76 2.01 -6.84
C SER A 136 -5.71 2.65 -7.86
N ARG A 137 -5.13 3.24 -8.92
CA ARG A 137 -5.87 3.76 -10.05
C ARG A 137 -6.44 2.64 -10.93
N ASP A 138 -5.96 1.42 -10.75
CA ASP A 138 -6.52 0.22 -11.35
C ASP A 138 -7.73 -0.21 -10.50
N TYR A 139 -8.91 0.06 -11.00
CA TYR A 139 -10.18 -0.34 -10.39
C TYR A 139 -10.24 -1.84 -10.09
N THR A 140 -9.44 -2.64 -10.78
CA THR A 140 -9.34 -4.10 -10.58
C THR A 140 -8.78 -4.52 -9.23
N ASP A 141 -8.03 -3.65 -8.54
CA ASP A 141 -7.44 -3.98 -7.24
C ASP A 141 -8.35 -3.60 -6.06
N ILE A 142 -9.33 -2.71 -6.26
CA ILE A 142 -10.26 -2.29 -5.21
C ILE A 142 -11.07 -3.47 -4.68
N PRO A 143 -11.68 -4.33 -5.49
CA PRO A 143 -12.43 -5.49 -5.01
C PRO A 143 -11.59 -6.43 -4.17
N LYS A 144 -10.31 -6.64 -4.52
CA LYS A 144 -9.40 -7.52 -3.75
C LYS A 144 -9.08 -6.94 -2.37
N GLN A 145 -8.86 -5.62 -2.29
CA GLN A 145 -8.59 -4.95 -1.03
C GLN A 145 -9.83 -4.94 -0.12
N LEU A 146 -11.01 -4.73 -0.69
CA LEU A 146 -12.28 -4.78 0.04
C LEU A 146 -12.59 -6.18 0.56
N LEU A 147 -12.13 -7.22 -0.14
CA LEU A 147 -12.34 -8.61 0.27
C LEU A 147 -11.70 -8.92 1.62
N GLU A 148 -10.56 -8.28 1.96
CA GLU A 148 -9.93 -8.43 3.27
C GLU A 148 -10.85 -7.95 4.41
N TYR A 149 -11.75 -7.01 4.13
CA TYR A 149 -12.72 -6.45 5.08
C TYR A 149 -14.13 -7.03 4.92
N SER A 150 -14.30 -8.05 4.07
CA SER A 150 -15.64 -8.63 3.77
C SER A 150 -16.38 -9.17 5.01
N GLY A 151 -15.64 -9.56 6.05
CA GLY A 151 -16.19 -9.99 7.35
C GLY A 151 -16.41 -8.84 8.36
N ASP A 152 -15.99 -7.62 8.06
CA ASP A 152 -16.07 -6.46 8.96
C ASP A 152 -17.11 -5.44 8.44
N SER A 153 -18.36 -5.63 8.86
CA SER A 153 -19.46 -4.72 8.50
C SER A 153 -19.24 -3.27 8.99
N ASN A 154 -18.50 -3.08 10.09
CA ASN A 154 -18.22 -1.72 10.58
C ASN A 154 -17.26 -1.00 9.64
N MET A 155 -16.23 -1.71 9.14
CA MET A 155 -15.31 -1.14 8.17
C MET A 155 -16.00 -0.82 6.84
N LEU A 156 -16.82 -1.73 6.31
CA LEU A 156 -17.57 -1.51 5.07
C LEU A 156 -18.54 -0.32 5.20
N ASN A 157 -19.22 -0.18 6.34
CA ASN A 157 -20.08 0.98 6.62
C ASN A 157 -19.26 2.28 6.71
N ALA A 158 -18.10 2.27 7.36
CA ALA A 158 -17.21 3.43 7.44
C ALA A 158 -16.72 3.86 6.05
N ILE A 159 -16.41 2.92 5.16
CA ILE A 159 -16.05 3.20 3.76
C ILE A 159 -17.23 3.86 3.03
N SER A 160 -18.45 3.33 3.18
CA SER A 160 -19.66 3.92 2.59
C SER A 160 -19.93 5.34 3.08
N ASP A 161 -19.81 5.57 4.39
CA ASP A 161 -20.03 6.90 4.99
C ASP A 161 -18.95 7.90 4.55
N TYR A 162 -17.71 7.46 4.42
CA TYR A 162 -16.62 8.28 3.89
C TYR A 162 -16.87 8.67 2.42
N ALA A 163 -17.31 7.71 1.59
CA ALA A 163 -17.62 7.95 0.18
C ALA A 163 -18.74 8.99 0.01
N LYS A 164 -19.79 8.94 0.85
CA LYS A 164 -20.85 9.96 0.89
C LYS A 164 -20.29 11.34 1.21
N THR A 165 -19.37 11.41 2.19
CA THR A 165 -18.79 12.68 2.66
C THR A 165 -17.82 13.29 1.63
N ALA A 166 -17.24 12.48 0.76
CA ALA A 166 -16.28 12.92 -0.24
C ALA A 166 -16.87 13.71 -1.42
N ASP A 167 -18.18 13.98 -1.41
CA ASP A 167 -18.91 14.84 -2.37
C ASP A 167 -18.78 14.44 -3.85
N PHE A 168 -18.72 13.11 -4.10
CA PHE A 168 -18.78 12.57 -5.46
C PHE A 168 -20.22 12.31 -5.96
N GLY A 169 -21.23 12.84 -5.26
CA GLY A 169 -22.64 12.56 -5.54
C GLY A 169 -23.07 11.14 -5.17
N ILE A 170 -22.26 10.43 -4.37
CA ILE A 170 -22.58 9.09 -3.87
C ILE A 170 -23.52 9.22 -2.67
N GLU A 171 -24.68 8.60 -2.74
CA GLU A 171 -25.64 8.54 -1.64
C GLU A 171 -25.45 7.29 -0.77
N GLU A 172 -25.00 6.20 -1.39
CA GLU A 172 -24.79 4.92 -0.71
C GLU A 172 -23.78 4.08 -1.49
N MET A 173 -22.93 3.37 -0.79
CA MET A 173 -22.16 2.26 -1.34
C MET A 173 -22.69 0.95 -0.77
N GLN A 174 -22.95 -0.01 -1.65
CA GLN A 174 -23.37 -1.36 -1.29
C GLN A 174 -22.26 -2.34 -1.67
N PHE A 175 -22.00 -3.27 -0.77
CA PHE A 175 -20.99 -4.32 -0.96
C PHE A 175 -21.71 -5.67 -0.94
N GLU A 176 -21.66 -6.38 -2.04
CA GLU A 176 -22.23 -7.71 -2.17
C GLU A 176 -21.08 -8.74 -2.23
N ILE A 177 -21.12 -9.73 -1.35
CA ILE A 177 -20.13 -10.79 -1.30
C ILE A 177 -20.73 -12.00 -2.01
N GLU A 178 -20.23 -12.29 -3.20
CA GLU A 178 -20.59 -13.47 -3.96
C GLU A 178 -19.60 -14.61 -3.69
N ASN A 179 -20.11 -15.76 -3.23
CA ASN A 179 -19.36 -16.99 -3.14
C ASN A 179 -19.71 -17.84 -4.35
N LYS A 180 -18.80 -17.96 -5.32
CA LYS A 180 -18.96 -18.84 -6.46
C LYS A 180 -18.25 -20.15 -6.17
N GLU A 181 -19.00 -21.25 -6.24
CA GLU A 181 -18.39 -22.59 -6.27
C GLU A 181 -17.85 -22.85 -7.66
N ILE A 182 -16.58 -23.16 -7.76
CA ILE A 182 -15.96 -23.59 -9.01
C ILE A 182 -16.18 -25.08 -9.13
N GLU A 183 -17.16 -25.49 -9.94
CA GLU A 183 -17.39 -26.88 -10.28
C GLU A 183 -16.60 -27.24 -11.55
N GLY A 184 -15.74 -28.24 -11.44
CA GLY A 184 -15.17 -28.92 -12.61
C GLY A 184 -13.97 -28.22 -13.27
N THR A 185 -13.89 -28.28 -14.55
CA THR A 185 -12.76 -27.83 -15.37
C THR A 185 -12.68 -26.30 -15.44
N ILE A 186 -11.51 -25.76 -15.08
CA ILE A 186 -11.22 -24.35 -15.28
C ILE A 186 -10.97 -24.14 -16.78
N ASP A 187 -11.77 -23.28 -17.38
CA ASP A 187 -11.51 -22.81 -18.74
C ASP A 187 -10.33 -21.83 -18.72
N PHE A 188 -9.19 -22.34 -19.18
CA PHE A 188 -8.01 -21.50 -19.34
C PHE A 188 -8.06 -20.77 -20.70
N PRO A 189 -7.56 -19.51 -20.74
CA PRO A 189 -7.36 -18.82 -22.01
C PRO A 189 -6.52 -19.65 -23.00
N GLU A 190 -6.83 -19.56 -24.29
CA GLU A 190 -6.15 -20.35 -25.33
C GLU A 190 -4.65 -20.13 -25.43
N ASN A 191 -4.17 -18.96 -24.97
CA ASN A 191 -2.75 -18.57 -24.99
C ASN A 191 -1.90 -19.16 -23.85
N ILE A 192 -2.47 -19.97 -22.96
CA ILE A 192 -1.72 -20.63 -21.87
C ILE A 192 -1.17 -21.97 -22.39
N PRO A 193 0.16 -22.24 -22.24
CA PRO A 193 0.76 -23.51 -22.60
C PRO A 193 0.14 -24.70 -21.86
N GLU A 194 0.04 -25.86 -22.50
CA GLU A 194 -0.61 -27.05 -21.94
C GLU A 194 0.06 -27.62 -20.69
N ASP A 195 1.38 -27.50 -20.58
CA ASP A 195 2.15 -27.85 -19.38
C ASP A 195 1.79 -26.96 -18.20
N MET A 196 1.56 -25.66 -18.43
CA MET A 196 1.12 -24.71 -17.41
C MET A 196 -0.34 -24.98 -17.01
N LYS A 197 -1.24 -25.30 -17.94
CA LYS A 197 -2.61 -25.70 -17.62
C LYS A 197 -2.64 -26.93 -16.73
N THR A 198 -1.83 -27.94 -17.06
CA THR A 198 -1.71 -29.17 -16.28
C THR A 198 -1.18 -28.89 -14.86
N ALA A 199 -0.15 -28.06 -14.74
CA ALA A 199 0.41 -27.68 -13.44
C ALA A 199 -0.60 -26.90 -12.57
N LEU A 200 -1.33 -25.95 -13.17
CA LEU A 200 -2.36 -25.17 -12.46
C LEU A 200 -3.53 -26.07 -12.03
N THR A 201 -3.99 -26.98 -12.89
CA THR A 201 -5.06 -27.94 -12.54
C THR A 201 -4.65 -28.82 -11.37
N SER A 202 -3.41 -29.35 -11.40
CA SER A 202 -2.88 -30.17 -10.30
C SER A 202 -2.74 -29.38 -9.00
N PHE A 203 -2.29 -28.12 -9.07
CA PHE A 203 -2.19 -27.23 -7.91
C PHE A 203 -3.56 -26.94 -7.29
N ILE A 204 -4.57 -26.68 -8.12
CA ILE A 204 -5.95 -26.44 -7.68
C ILE A 204 -6.53 -27.69 -7.03
N GLN A 205 -6.26 -28.86 -7.58
CA GLN A 205 -6.69 -30.14 -6.99
C GLN A 205 -6.07 -30.35 -5.60
N ILE A 206 -4.77 -30.10 -5.44
CA ILE A 206 -4.09 -30.17 -4.13
C ILE A 206 -4.69 -29.19 -3.15
N LEU A 207 -5.00 -27.97 -3.56
CA LEU A 207 -5.64 -26.96 -2.70
C LEU A 207 -7.05 -27.40 -2.28
N SER A 208 -7.83 -28.01 -3.16
CA SER A 208 -9.18 -28.52 -2.85
C SER A 208 -9.13 -29.68 -1.86
N GLU A 209 -8.14 -30.55 -1.96
CA GLU A 209 -7.93 -31.68 -1.05
C GLU A 209 -7.42 -31.24 0.33
N THR A 210 -6.64 -30.13 0.40
CA THR A 210 -6.08 -29.60 1.65
C THR A 210 -7.05 -28.67 2.39
N SER A 211 -8.01 -28.06 1.70
CA SER A 211 -9.07 -27.31 2.37
C SER A 211 -10.05 -28.31 2.99
N ASN A 212 -10.22 -28.28 4.30
CA ASN A 212 -11.14 -29.13 5.10
C ASN A 212 -12.63 -29.03 4.70
N ASN A 213 -12.94 -28.72 3.46
CA ASN A 213 -14.28 -28.75 2.93
C ASN A 213 -14.58 -30.16 2.43
N SER A 214 -15.50 -30.82 3.11
CA SER A 214 -15.96 -32.19 2.88
C SER A 214 -16.51 -32.50 1.47
N GLU A 215 -16.46 -31.56 0.53
CA GLU A 215 -16.99 -31.70 -0.82
C GLU A 215 -15.97 -31.46 -1.94
N GLY A 216 -14.68 -31.15 -1.63
CA GLY A 216 -13.63 -30.98 -2.66
C GLY A 216 -13.84 -29.82 -3.62
N LYS A 217 -14.73 -28.87 -3.30
CA LYS A 217 -15.05 -27.73 -4.15
C LYS A 217 -14.27 -26.49 -3.74
N LEU A 218 -13.64 -25.84 -4.70
CA LEU A 218 -13.05 -24.52 -4.48
C LEU A 218 -14.14 -23.45 -4.45
N LYS A 219 -14.13 -22.64 -3.40
CA LYS A 219 -15.00 -21.47 -3.29
C LYS A 219 -14.19 -20.22 -3.66
N MET A 220 -14.58 -19.54 -4.72
CA MET A 220 -14.08 -18.23 -5.05
C MET A 220 -14.98 -17.19 -4.41
N CYS A 221 -14.41 -16.36 -3.51
CA CYS A 221 -15.10 -15.23 -2.91
C CYS A 221 -14.79 -13.99 -3.77
N GLN A 222 -15.84 -13.34 -4.25
CA GLN A 222 -15.76 -12.09 -4.98
C GLN A 222 -16.60 -11.05 -4.26
N ILE A 223 -16.08 -9.83 -4.10
CA ILE A 223 -16.85 -8.71 -3.61
C ILE A 223 -17.20 -7.81 -4.79
N LYS A 224 -18.48 -7.46 -4.90
CA LYS A 224 -18.96 -6.45 -5.83
C LYS A 224 -19.27 -5.19 -5.04
N ALA A 225 -18.81 -4.07 -5.51
CA ALA A 225 -19.12 -2.77 -4.94
C ALA A 225 -19.99 -1.98 -5.94
N GLN A 226 -21.14 -1.53 -5.49
CA GLN A 226 -22.04 -0.69 -6.26
C GLN A 226 -22.23 0.64 -5.55
N SER A 227 -22.26 1.73 -6.30
CA SER A 227 -22.56 3.06 -5.78
C SER A 227 -23.91 3.54 -6.28
N LYS A 228 -24.70 4.18 -5.40
CA LYS A 228 -25.94 4.86 -5.76
C LYS A 228 -25.68 6.36 -5.83
N HIS A 229 -26.05 6.96 -6.94
CA HIS A 229 -25.86 8.37 -7.21
C HIS A 229 -27.19 9.09 -7.39
N LYS A 230 -27.28 10.34 -6.91
CA LYS A 230 -28.37 11.22 -7.27
C LYS A 230 -28.24 11.65 -8.72
N GLY A 231 -29.33 11.53 -9.47
CA GLY A 231 -29.42 12.03 -10.83
C GLY A 231 -30.79 12.62 -11.09
N VAL A 232 -31.01 13.20 -12.26
CA VAL A 232 -32.24 13.77 -12.68
C VAL A 232 -32.94 12.83 -13.66
N LEU A 233 -34.18 12.46 -13.37
CA LEU A 233 -35.04 11.66 -14.23
C LEU A 233 -35.54 12.50 -15.41
N GLU A 234 -36.07 11.86 -16.47
CA GLU A 234 -36.62 12.55 -17.65
C GLU A 234 -37.76 13.50 -17.31
N ASN A 235 -38.48 13.24 -16.24
CA ASN A 235 -39.57 14.11 -15.75
C ASN A 235 -39.07 15.30 -14.90
N GLY A 236 -37.77 15.44 -14.69
CA GLY A 236 -37.16 16.51 -13.89
C GLY A 236 -37.06 16.20 -12.38
N ASP A 237 -37.57 15.05 -11.92
CA ASP A 237 -37.49 14.63 -10.53
C ASP A 237 -36.09 14.07 -10.22
N THR A 238 -35.69 14.05 -8.94
CA THR A 238 -34.45 13.42 -8.49
C THR A 238 -34.66 11.92 -8.32
N GLY A 239 -33.80 11.12 -8.95
CA GLY A 239 -33.76 9.66 -8.82
C GLY A 239 -32.42 9.15 -8.33
N LEU A 240 -32.38 7.89 -7.91
CA LEU A 240 -31.13 7.20 -7.56
C LEU A 240 -30.75 6.25 -8.70
N PHE A 241 -29.50 6.34 -9.13
CA PHE A 241 -28.92 5.51 -10.19
C PHE A 241 -27.83 4.63 -9.58
N ASN A 242 -27.86 3.35 -9.91
CA ASN A 242 -26.81 2.42 -9.53
C ASN A 242 -25.71 2.46 -10.58
N LEU A 243 -24.46 2.61 -10.13
CA LEU A 243 -23.26 2.44 -10.95
C LEU A 243 -22.43 1.32 -10.37
N GLU A 244 -22.04 0.37 -11.20
CA GLU A 244 -21.06 -0.66 -10.84
C GLU A 244 -19.65 -0.06 -10.93
N LEU A 245 -18.76 -0.45 -10.02
CA LEU A 245 -17.38 0.06 -10.03
C LEU A 245 -16.53 -0.47 -11.20
N GLU A 246 -17.10 -1.31 -12.05
CA GLU A 246 -16.48 -1.85 -13.26
C GLU A 246 -16.85 -1.09 -14.54
N ASP A 247 -17.79 -0.13 -14.47
CA ASP A 247 -18.22 0.76 -15.56
C ASP A 247 -17.52 2.13 -15.47
#